data_cce4c3cce8293a13b69840e4a9e37887
#
_entry.id   cce4c3cce8293a13b69840e4a9e37887
#
_cell.length_a   1.000
_cell.length_b   1.000
_cell.length_c   1.000
_cell.angle_alpha   90.00
_cell.angle_beta   90.00
_cell.angle_gamma   90.00
#
_symmetry.space_group_name_H-M   'P 1'
#
loop_
_entity.id
_entity.type
_entity.pdbx_description
1 polymer ?
#
loop_
_entity_poly.entity_id
_entity_poly.type
_entity_poly.pdbx_seq_one_letter_code
_entity_poly.pdbx_strand_id
1 'polypeptide(L)'
;MDAQTCLKKLQCVGVLNFSTVGLDGTPQARCISAIHYTSDALYFFTARGKEFCRELLHDGQVQILAYTRYKEMIRVSAKAVPVPEAEQKRCIDLIFQEQPYLSNVYPGATREIGIVFVARDIRIEYFHLGVKPIFRET
;
A
#
# COMPACT_ATOMS: atom_id res chain seq x y z
N MET A 1 4.88 -6.06 19.05
CA MET A 1 4.11 -4.99 18.32
C MET A 1 3.01 -5.67 17.54
N ASP A 2 1.76 -5.36 17.82
CA ASP A 2 0.65 -6.01 17.13
C ASP A 2 0.38 -5.38 15.75
N ALA A 3 -0.38 -6.10 14.95
CA ALA A 3 -0.66 -5.69 13.57
C ALA A 3 -1.39 -4.35 13.50
N GLN A 4 -2.37 -4.14 14.38
CA GLN A 4 -3.15 -2.91 14.40
C GLN A 4 -2.27 -1.69 14.66
N THR A 5 -1.34 -1.80 15.61
CA THR A 5 -0.40 -0.72 15.92
C THR A 5 0.53 -0.45 14.75
N CYS A 6 1.00 -1.50 14.08
CA CYS A 6 1.84 -1.33 12.89
C CYS A 6 1.09 -0.61 11.77
N LEU A 7 -0.17 -0.97 11.53
CA LEU A 7 -0.98 -0.28 10.51
C LEU A 7 -1.17 1.19 10.83
N LYS A 8 -1.37 1.53 12.11
CA LYS A 8 -1.45 2.94 12.53
C LYS A 8 -0.15 3.69 12.27
N LYS A 9 1.00 3.04 12.50
CA LYS A 9 2.29 3.64 12.20
C LYS A 9 2.49 3.87 10.70
N LEU A 10 2.07 2.92 9.87
CA LEU A 10 2.10 3.09 8.42
C LEU A 10 1.26 4.28 8.00
N GLN A 11 0.08 4.43 8.56
CA GLN A 11 -0.80 5.56 8.28
C GLN A 11 -0.13 6.88 8.63
N CYS A 12 0.58 6.93 9.76
CA CYS A 12 1.32 8.14 10.16
C CYS A 12 2.48 8.47 9.22
N VAL A 13 3.15 7.47 8.67
CA VAL A 13 4.20 7.69 7.68
C VAL A 13 3.62 8.29 6.40
N GLY A 14 2.48 7.80 5.98
CA GLY A 14 1.71 8.35 4.85
C GLY A 14 2.14 7.80 3.50
N VAL A 15 3.33 8.15 3.05
CA VAL A 15 3.84 7.68 1.75
C VAL A 15 4.67 6.42 1.99
N LEU A 16 4.23 5.31 1.39
CA LEU A 16 4.87 4.02 1.59
C LEU A 16 5.49 3.53 0.28
N ASN A 17 6.52 2.71 0.40
CA ASN A 17 7.12 2.04 -0.74
C ASN A 17 6.38 0.73 -0.99
N PHE A 18 5.88 0.56 -2.23
CA PHE A 18 5.22 -0.68 -2.66
C PHE A 18 6.10 -1.35 -3.72
N SER A 19 6.50 -2.56 -3.45
CA SER A 19 7.27 -3.38 -4.40
C SER A 19 6.39 -4.49 -4.94
N THR A 20 6.50 -4.75 -6.23
CA THR A 20 5.71 -5.74 -6.95
C THR A 20 6.58 -6.59 -7.85
N VAL A 21 5.99 -7.62 -8.43
CA VAL A 21 6.62 -8.43 -9.46
C VAL A 21 6.23 -7.85 -10.81
N GLY A 22 7.22 -7.41 -11.59
CA GLY A 22 7.00 -6.89 -12.93
C GLY A 22 6.51 -7.97 -13.89
N LEU A 23 5.93 -7.53 -15.00
CA LEU A 23 5.42 -8.47 -16.02
C LEU A 23 6.52 -9.36 -16.59
N ASP A 24 7.75 -8.90 -16.57
CA ASP A 24 8.94 -9.67 -17.00
C ASP A 24 9.61 -10.44 -15.85
N GLY A 25 9.00 -10.43 -14.67
CA GLY A 25 9.52 -11.11 -13.48
C GLY A 25 10.53 -10.32 -12.66
N THR A 26 10.89 -9.11 -13.10
CA THR A 26 11.82 -8.27 -12.33
C THR A 26 11.10 -7.51 -11.22
N PRO A 27 11.79 -7.19 -10.11
CA PRO A 27 11.17 -6.39 -9.05
C PRO A 27 10.91 -4.96 -9.53
N GLN A 28 9.79 -4.41 -9.12
CA GLN A 28 9.41 -3.02 -9.40
C GLN A 28 9.02 -2.35 -8.09
N ALA A 29 9.25 -1.04 -7.98
CA ALA A 29 8.94 -0.31 -6.76
C ALA A 29 8.45 1.10 -7.08
N ARG A 30 7.57 1.64 -6.23
CA ARG A 30 7.07 3.01 -6.31
C ARG A 30 6.56 3.44 -4.95
N CYS A 31 6.34 4.74 -4.79
CA CYS A 31 5.75 5.29 -3.59
C CYS A 31 4.24 5.47 -3.78
N ILE A 32 3.47 5.04 -2.81
CA ILE A 32 2.01 5.10 -2.82
C ILE A 32 1.54 5.78 -1.55
N SER A 33 0.60 6.70 -1.67
CA SER A 33 -0.04 7.37 -0.53
C SER A 33 -1.57 7.34 -0.59
N ALA A 34 -2.14 6.87 -1.69
CA ALA A 34 -3.59 6.76 -1.84
C ALA A 34 -4.10 5.50 -1.14
N ILE A 35 -4.09 5.52 0.19
CA ILE A 35 -4.34 4.34 1.03
C ILE A 35 -5.42 4.66 2.05
N HIS A 36 -6.34 3.71 2.24
CA HIS A 36 -7.31 3.71 3.31
C HIS A 36 -7.02 2.54 4.24
N TYR A 37 -7.04 2.80 5.55
CA TYR A 37 -6.76 1.80 6.57
C TYR A 37 -8.02 1.47 7.37
N THR A 38 -8.19 0.18 7.66
CA THR A 38 -9.10 -0.28 8.71
C THR A 38 -8.24 -0.85 9.84
N SER A 39 -8.87 -1.38 10.88
CA SER A 39 -8.12 -1.95 12.01
C SER A 39 -7.27 -3.16 11.63
N ASP A 40 -7.60 -3.84 10.53
CA ASP A 40 -6.98 -5.10 10.14
C ASP A 40 -6.62 -5.21 8.66
N ALA A 41 -6.78 -4.12 7.89
CA ALA A 41 -6.55 -4.16 6.46
C ALA A 41 -6.11 -2.82 5.92
N LEU A 42 -5.53 -2.84 4.73
CA LEU A 42 -5.29 -1.61 3.99
C LEU A 42 -5.77 -1.78 2.56
N TYR A 43 -6.34 -0.70 2.04
CA TYR A 43 -6.89 -0.59 0.69
C TYR A 43 -6.13 0.49 -0.04
N PHE A 44 -5.83 0.29 -1.30
CA PHE A 44 -5.09 1.32 -2.04
C PHE A 44 -5.62 1.46 -3.45
N PHE A 45 -5.48 2.68 -3.96
CA PHE A 45 -6.01 3.11 -5.24
C PHE A 45 -4.88 3.20 -6.27
N THR A 46 -5.17 2.73 -7.47
CA THR A 46 -4.33 3.02 -8.64
C THR A 46 -5.24 3.21 -9.85
N ALA A 47 -4.67 3.55 -10.99
CA ALA A 47 -5.43 3.76 -12.23
C ALA A 47 -5.22 2.57 -13.16
N ARG A 48 -6.30 2.15 -13.81
CA ARG A 48 -6.23 1.15 -14.86
C ARG A 48 -5.33 1.66 -15.98
N GLY A 49 -4.54 0.79 -16.55
CA GLY A 49 -3.58 1.17 -17.61
C GLY A 49 -2.19 1.50 -17.09
N LYS A 50 -2.02 1.75 -15.79
CA LYS A 50 -0.67 1.89 -15.22
C LYS A 50 0.00 0.53 -15.07
N GLU A 51 1.34 0.53 -15.16
CA GLU A 51 2.14 -0.68 -14.96
C GLU A 51 1.84 -1.32 -13.60
N PHE A 52 1.72 -0.50 -12.56
CA PHE A 52 1.40 -0.99 -11.22
C PHE A 52 0.12 -1.81 -11.21
N CYS A 53 -0.93 -1.31 -11.86
CA CYS A 53 -2.20 -2.02 -11.94
C CYS A 53 -2.03 -3.34 -12.71
N ARG A 54 -1.33 -3.31 -13.84
CA ARG A 54 -1.10 -4.52 -14.64
C ARG A 54 -0.31 -5.58 -13.86
N GLU A 55 0.69 -5.15 -13.12
CA GLU A 55 1.49 -6.04 -12.29
C GLU A 55 0.64 -6.72 -11.23
N LEU A 56 -0.20 -5.95 -10.54
CA LEU A 56 -1.07 -6.48 -9.48
C LEU A 56 -2.12 -7.44 -10.03
N LEU A 57 -2.65 -7.18 -11.22
CA LEU A 57 -3.62 -8.07 -11.85
C LEU A 57 -2.97 -9.36 -12.36
N HIS A 58 -1.71 -9.29 -12.76
CA HIS A 58 -0.96 -10.44 -13.24
C HIS A 58 -0.43 -11.31 -12.09
N ASP A 59 0.17 -10.66 -11.09
CA ASP A 59 0.74 -11.33 -9.92
C ASP A 59 0.50 -10.40 -8.73
N GLY A 60 -0.40 -10.75 -7.86
CA GLY A 60 -0.83 -9.89 -6.78
C GLY A 60 0.13 -9.78 -5.60
N GLN A 61 1.32 -10.38 -5.67
CA GLN A 61 2.27 -10.26 -4.58
C GLN A 61 2.75 -8.83 -4.43
N VAL A 62 2.76 -8.32 -3.19
CA VAL A 62 3.19 -6.98 -2.88
C VAL A 62 3.98 -6.97 -1.57
N GLN A 63 5.05 -6.16 -1.56
CA GLN A 63 5.82 -5.84 -0.36
C GLN A 63 5.67 -4.36 -0.09
N ILE A 64 5.30 -4.00 1.13
CA ILE A 64 5.14 -2.62 1.53
C ILE A 64 6.18 -2.32 2.60
N LEU A 65 6.91 -1.23 2.42
CA LEU A 65 8.00 -0.87 3.31
C LEU A 65 7.81 0.56 3.79
N ALA A 66 7.99 0.74 5.11
CA ALA A 66 8.01 2.05 5.72
C ALA A 66 9.19 2.17 6.69
N TYR A 67 9.74 3.37 6.75
CA TYR A 67 10.74 3.72 7.75
C TYR A 67 10.23 4.95 8.49
N THR A 68 9.97 4.79 9.79
CA THR A 68 9.39 5.87 10.59
C THR A 68 10.50 6.80 11.09
N ARG A 69 10.09 8.00 11.51
CA ARG A 69 11.04 8.95 12.13
C ARG A 69 11.58 8.48 13.48
N TYR A 70 11.02 7.40 14.02
CA TYR A 70 11.49 6.80 15.28
C TYR A 70 12.43 5.63 15.05
N LYS A 71 13.02 5.54 13.85
CA LYS A 71 13.97 4.47 13.48
C LYS A 71 13.32 3.09 13.51
N GLU A 72 12.06 3.03 13.14
CA GLU A 72 11.34 1.77 13.03
C GLU A 72 11.20 1.41 11.55
N MET A 73 11.48 0.16 11.23
CA MET A 73 11.22 -0.37 9.89
C MET A 73 10.05 -1.33 9.98
N ILE A 74 9.03 -1.10 9.16
CA ILE A 74 7.85 -1.95 9.09
C ILE A 74 7.77 -2.50 7.67
N ARG A 75 7.72 -3.82 7.56
CA ARG A 75 7.64 -4.49 6.29
C ARG A 75 6.40 -5.36 6.26
N VAL A 76 5.58 -5.17 5.24
CA VAL A 76 4.31 -5.91 5.08
C VAL A 76 4.38 -6.72 3.80
N SER A 77 4.16 -8.03 3.93
CA SER A 77 3.97 -8.91 2.78
C SER A 77 2.48 -9.17 2.64
N ALA A 78 1.96 -9.09 1.44
CA ALA A 78 0.53 -9.28 1.22
C ALA A 78 0.24 -9.76 -0.20
N LYS A 79 -0.99 -10.23 -0.39
CA LYS A 79 -1.58 -10.49 -1.70
C LYS A 79 -2.58 -9.39 -1.99
N ALA A 80 -2.37 -8.62 -3.04
CA ALA A 80 -3.30 -7.58 -3.45
C ALA A 80 -4.35 -8.18 -4.37
N VAL A 81 -5.61 -7.97 -4.03
CA VAL A 81 -6.74 -8.39 -4.87
C VAL A 81 -7.68 -7.20 -5.04
N PRO A 82 -8.31 -7.05 -6.23
CA PRO A 82 -9.30 -5.98 -6.38
C PRO A 82 -10.46 -6.21 -5.41
N VAL A 83 -10.98 -5.13 -4.83
CA VAL A 83 -12.22 -5.25 -4.07
C VAL A 83 -13.36 -5.62 -5.03
N PRO A 84 -14.43 -6.26 -4.56
CA PRO A 84 -15.56 -6.61 -5.43
C PRO A 84 -16.06 -5.40 -6.22
N GLU A 85 -16.47 -5.63 -7.46
CA GLU A 85 -16.90 -4.54 -8.36
C GLU A 85 -17.99 -3.67 -7.73
N ALA A 86 -18.93 -4.27 -7.00
CA ALA A 86 -20.00 -3.54 -6.35
C ALA A 86 -19.52 -2.58 -5.25
N GLU A 87 -18.29 -2.77 -4.75
CA GLU A 87 -17.72 -1.94 -3.70
C GLU A 87 -16.69 -0.94 -4.22
N GLN A 88 -16.32 -1.01 -5.49
CA GLN A 88 -15.26 -0.17 -6.04
C GLN A 88 -15.57 1.32 -5.87
N LYS A 89 -16.76 1.75 -6.28
CA LYS A 89 -17.10 3.17 -6.20
C LYS A 89 -17.05 3.70 -4.78
N ARG A 90 -17.56 2.95 -3.83
CA ARG A 90 -17.54 3.34 -2.41
C ARG A 90 -16.11 3.48 -1.90
N CYS A 91 -15.25 2.53 -2.24
CA CYS A 91 -13.84 2.56 -1.82
C CYS A 91 -13.08 3.71 -2.48
N ILE A 92 -13.32 3.97 -3.76
CA ILE A 92 -12.70 5.10 -4.47
C ILE A 92 -13.11 6.42 -3.82
N ASP A 93 -14.40 6.61 -3.58
CA ASP A 93 -14.90 7.85 -2.99
C ASP A 93 -14.32 8.07 -1.59
N LEU A 94 -14.20 7.00 -0.80
CA LEU A 94 -13.63 7.07 0.53
C LEU A 94 -12.15 7.47 0.50
N ILE A 95 -11.36 6.88 -0.38
CA ILE A 95 -9.94 7.20 -0.51
C ILE A 95 -9.78 8.66 -0.98
N PHE A 96 -10.59 9.12 -1.93
CA PHE A 96 -10.54 10.50 -2.40
C PHE A 96 -10.93 11.48 -1.31
N GLN A 97 -11.86 11.10 -0.44
CA GLN A 97 -12.24 11.93 0.69
C GLN A 97 -11.10 12.07 1.70
N GLU A 98 -10.38 10.99 1.96
CA GLU A 98 -9.27 10.97 2.92
C GLU A 98 -8.00 11.58 2.34
N GLN A 99 -7.84 11.54 1.01
CA GLN A 99 -6.65 12.03 0.31
C GLN A 99 -7.10 13.05 -0.75
N PRO A 100 -7.47 14.28 -0.33
CA PRO A 100 -8.08 15.25 -1.26
C PRO A 100 -7.22 15.63 -2.45
N TYR A 101 -5.89 15.49 -2.36
CA TYR A 101 -5.00 15.80 -3.48
C TYR A 101 -5.31 14.93 -4.71
N LEU A 102 -5.94 13.77 -4.52
CA LEU A 102 -6.25 12.88 -5.64
C LEU A 102 -7.24 13.53 -6.62
N SER A 103 -8.09 14.44 -6.14
CA SER A 103 -9.00 15.16 -7.03
C SER A 103 -8.28 16.10 -8.00
N ASN A 104 -7.04 16.51 -7.67
CA ASN A 104 -6.21 17.28 -8.60
C ASN A 104 -5.52 16.40 -9.63
N VAL A 105 -5.16 15.18 -9.24
CA VAL A 105 -4.53 14.20 -10.16
C VAL A 105 -5.58 13.57 -11.08
N TYR A 106 -6.76 13.30 -10.54
CA TYR A 106 -7.87 12.65 -11.26
C TYR A 106 -9.13 13.52 -11.15
N PRO A 107 -9.16 14.67 -11.86
CA PRO A 107 -10.30 15.58 -11.76
C PRO A 107 -11.55 15.01 -12.43
N GLY A 108 -12.73 15.33 -11.87
CA GLY A 108 -14.03 14.98 -12.45
C GLY A 108 -14.19 13.49 -12.66
N ALA A 109 -14.68 13.12 -13.82
CA ALA A 109 -14.98 11.72 -14.15
C ALA A 109 -13.72 10.87 -14.34
N THR A 110 -12.54 11.46 -14.40
CA THR A 110 -11.32 10.66 -14.60
C THR A 110 -11.03 9.72 -13.44
N ARG A 111 -11.63 9.96 -12.25
CA ARG A 111 -11.48 9.00 -11.15
C ARG A 111 -12.08 7.63 -11.47
N GLU A 112 -12.96 7.55 -12.45
CA GLU A 112 -13.60 6.29 -12.84
C GLU A 112 -12.63 5.29 -13.49
N ILE A 113 -11.46 5.76 -13.94
CA ILE A 113 -10.41 4.84 -14.41
C ILE A 113 -9.72 4.13 -13.26
N GLY A 114 -10.02 4.53 -12.02
CA GLY A 114 -9.41 3.96 -10.83
C GLY A 114 -9.88 2.56 -10.52
N ILE A 115 -9.06 1.89 -9.74
CA ILE A 115 -9.38 0.57 -9.19
C ILE A 115 -8.74 0.49 -7.80
N VAL A 116 -9.49 -0.04 -6.85
CA VAL A 116 -9.01 -0.22 -5.48
C VAL A 116 -8.71 -1.69 -5.24
N PHE A 117 -7.56 -1.94 -4.67
CA PHE A 117 -7.12 -3.26 -4.23
C PHE A 117 -7.14 -3.31 -2.71
N VAL A 118 -7.38 -4.49 -2.17
CA VAL A 118 -7.22 -4.75 -0.75
C VAL A 118 -6.04 -5.70 -0.56
N ALA A 119 -5.19 -5.41 0.42
CA ALA A 119 -4.09 -6.28 0.80
C ALA A 119 -4.65 -7.41 1.68
N ARG A 120 -4.45 -8.65 1.23
CA ARG A 120 -4.90 -9.86 1.94
C ARG A 120 -3.70 -10.69 2.37
N ASP A 121 -3.94 -11.59 3.32
CA ASP A 121 -2.92 -12.51 3.85
C ASP A 121 -1.71 -11.74 4.36
N ILE A 122 -1.98 -10.69 5.12
CA ILE A 122 -0.98 -9.74 5.59
C ILE A 122 -0.05 -10.42 6.60
N ARG A 123 1.25 -10.27 6.37
CA ARG A 123 2.31 -10.63 7.31
C ARG A 123 3.14 -9.39 7.57
N ILE A 124 3.28 -9.01 8.84
CA ILE A 124 3.96 -7.79 9.23
C ILE A 124 5.22 -8.15 10.01
N GLU A 125 6.34 -7.56 9.61
CA GLU A 125 7.60 -7.62 10.36
C GLU A 125 7.92 -6.22 10.86
N TYR A 126 8.29 -6.13 12.14
CA TYR A 126 8.60 -4.88 12.80
C TYR A 126 10.01 -4.94 13.36
N PHE A 127 10.80 -3.90 13.07
CA PHE A 127 12.16 -3.78 13.57
C PHE A 127 12.38 -2.40 14.16
N HIS A 128 12.91 -2.32 15.37
CA HIS A 128 13.30 -1.05 15.97
C HIS A 128 14.81 -0.88 15.83
N LEU A 129 15.23 -0.08 14.86
CA LEU A 129 16.63 0.03 14.45
C LEU A 129 17.46 0.89 15.40
N GLY A 130 16.81 1.68 16.27
CA GLY A 130 17.50 2.56 17.21
C GLY A 130 17.96 1.86 18.48
N VAL A 131 17.44 0.67 18.79
CA VAL A 131 17.77 -0.06 20.02
C VAL A 131 19.01 -0.92 19.82
N LYS A 132 19.09 -1.61 18.69
CA LYS A 132 20.24 -2.46 18.35
C LYS A 132 20.59 -2.25 16.90
N PRO A 133 21.87 -2.35 16.52
CA PRO A 133 22.22 -2.32 15.10
C PRO A 133 21.48 -3.43 14.37
N ILE A 134 21.01 -3.11 13.16
CA ILE A 134 20.37 -4.10 12.31
C ILE A 134 21.40 -5.12 11.81
N PHE A 135 22.63 -4.65 11.60
CA PHE A 135 23.76 -5.51 11.24
C PHE A 135 24.64 -5.64 12.47
N ARG A 136 24.93 -6.86 12.85
CA ARG A 136 25.81 -7.15 13.95
C ARG A 136 27.03 -7.87 13.40
N GLU A 137 28.16 -7.52 13.97
CA GLU A 137 29.36 -8.31 13.72
C GLU A 137 29.18 -9.65 14.40
N THR A 138 29.42 -10.68 13.67
CA THR A 138 29.34 -12.04 14.19
C THR A 138 30.72 -12.66 14.26
#